data_bd01c2bbe7d83080cfeb1031dc6d8d47
#
_entry.id   bd01c2bbe7d83080cfeb1031dc6d8d47
#
_cell.length_a   1.000
_cell.length_b   1.000
_cell.length_c   1.000
_cell.angle_alpha   90.00
_cell.angle_beta   90.00
_cell.angle_gamma   90.00
#
_symmetry.space_group_name_H-M   'P 1'
#
loop_
_entity.id
_entity.type
_entity.pdbx_description
1 polymer ?
#
loop_
_entity_poly.entity_id
_entity_poly.type
_entity_poly.pdbx_seq_one_letter_code
_entity_poly.pdbx_strand_id
1 'polypeptide(L)'
;MIEVKHITKTYGGKKNTFVALDDVSLEIKDGASVAILGKSGSGKSTLMHAISGLDKPQKGEVFVDGEDILRLKPRATDKFRAEKMGFIFQSFFVEGGETCYNNVGLSLETAGVPRSQRKQRIEAALKAVDLADKVKSRAKDLSGGQKQRLAIARAIAGEPAILFADEPTGNLDSATSAVIEDLLFEYQKRHCATLIIVTHDEDLAKRCERIVRIKDGRVESDSAIEDAIRIAQGKMVASGAHRHAATVTIAAAAPLPEPKKPRRQTKQSRTTKATKKEAKK
;
A
#
# COMPACT_ATOMS: atom_id res chain seq x y z
N MET A 1 -5.32 7.73 -4.15
CA MET A 1 -6.00 8.21 -2.92
C MET A 1 -6.97 7.15 -2.43
N ILE A 2 -7.03 6.90 -1.11
CA ILE A 2 -7.98 5.96 -0.50
C ILE A 2 -9.00 6.74 0.31
N GLU A 3 -10.28 6.54 0.05
CA GLU A 3 -11.40 7.12 0.81
C GLU A 3 -12.22 6.01 1.44
N VAL A 4 -12.39 6.06 2.74
CA VAL A 4 -13.17 5.12 3.55
C VAL A 4 -14.38 5.87 4.09
N LYS A 5 -15.59 5.38 3.79
CA LYS A 5 -16.85 6.07 4.14
C LYS A 5 -17.76 5.14 4.92
N HIS A 6 -18.01 5.50 6.17
CA HIS A 6 -19.03 4.88 7.04
C HIS A 6 -18.93 3.35 7.15
N ILE A 7 -17.70 2.82 7.27
CA ILE A 7 -17.47 1.39 7.38
C ILE A 7 -17.98 0.86 8.72
N THR A 8 -18.88 -0.13 8.63
CA THR A 8 -19.32 -0.91 9.79
C THR A 8 -19.07 -2.39 9.52
N LYS A 9 -18.34 -3.04 10.42
CA LYS A 9 -18.02 -4.48 10.35
C LYS A 9 -18.41 -5.18 11.62
N THR A 10 -19.16 -6.26 11.47
CA THR A 10 -19.57 -7.12 12.58
C THR A 10 -19.17 -8.57 12.31
N TYR A 11 -18.80 -9.30 13.35
CA TYR A 11 -18.54 -10.73 13.31
C TYR A 11 -19.51 -11.47 14.23
N GLY A 12 -19.70 -12.77 13.98
CA GLY A 12 -20.57 -13.63 14.76
C GLY A 12 -21.96 -13.79 14.16
N GLY A 13 -22.83 -14.53 14.84
CA GLY A 13 -24.19 -14.81 14.42
C GLY A 13 -25.22 -14.03 15.25
N LYS A 14 -26.52 -14.21 14.92
CA LYS A 14 -27.64 -13.45 15.53
C LYS A 14 -27.65 -13.39 17.06
N LYS A 15 -27.06 -14.38 17.76
CA LYS A 15 -27.05 -14.43 19.23
C LYS A 15 -25.78 -13.81 19.87
N ASN A 16 -24.66 -13.75 19.15
CA ASN A 16 -23.38 -13.23 19.65
C ASN A 16 -22.72 -12.38 18.55
N THR A 17 -23.22 -11.17 18.35
CA THR A 17 -22.65 -10.21 17.40
C THR A 17 -21.61 -9.37 18.11
N PHE A 18 -20.41 -9.30 17.53
CA PHE A 18 -19.32 -8.41 17.94
C PHE A 18 -19.14 -7.33 16.87
N VAL A 19 -19.20 -6.07 17.25
CA VAL A 19 -18.94 -4.94 16.36
C VAL A 19 -17.46 -4.66 16.37
N ALA A 20 -16.78 -4.97 15.27
CA ALA A 20 -15.34 -4.78 15.12
C ALA A 20 -14.99 -3.40 14.56
N LEU A 21 -15.86 -2.84 13.72
CA LEU A 21 -15.77 -1.44 13.24
C LEU A 21 -17.17 -0.82 13.31
N ASP A 22 -17.24 0.40 13.79
CA ASP A 22 -18.47 1.14 13.99
C ASP A 22 -18.35 2.54 13.39
N ASP A 23 -18.92 2.72 12.20
CA ASP A 23 -19.00 3.99 11.46
C ASP A 23 -17.64 4.67 11.22
N VAL A 24 -16.65 3.92 10.75
CA VAL A 24 -15.30 4.43 10.50
C VAL A 24 -15.25 5.13 9.15
N SER A 25 -14.78 6.40 9.17
CA SER A 25 -14.51 7.19 7.97
C SER A 25 -13.12 7.82 8.07
N LEU A 26 -12.33 7.73 6.99
CA LEU A 26 -11.01 8.37 6.88
C LEU A 26 -10.59 8.47 5.41
N GLU A 27 -9.65 9.35 5.13
CA GLU A 27 -9.07 9.55 3.81
C GLU A 27 -7.55 9.40 3.91
N ILE A 28 -6.91 8.66 3.00
CA ILE A 28 -5.46 8.50 2.94
C ILE A 28 -4.95 9.02 1.60
N LYS A 29 -4.04 9.99 1.65
CA LYS A 29 -3.42 10.58 0.46
C LYS A 29 -2.42 9.61 -0.17
N ASP A 30 -2.25 9.72 -1.50
CA ASP A 30 -1.22 8.95 -2.19
C ASP A 30 0.16 9.31 -1.67
N GLY A 31 1.01 8.30 -1.58
CA GLY A 31 2.39 8.43 -1.12
C GLY A 31 2.55 8.69 0.38
N ALA A 32 1.46 8.84 1.14
CA ALA A 32 1.54 9.06 2.58
C ALA A 32 1.95 7.80 3.35
N SER A 33 2.64 7.97 4.48
CA SER A 33 2.82 6.93 5.49
C SER A 33 1.86 7.14 6.64
N VAL A 34 1.00 6.13 6.92
CA VAL A 34 -0.07 6.19 7.92
C VAL A 34 0.04 5.02 8.88
N ALA A 35 0.10 5.30 10.17
CA ALA A 35 -0.04 4.30 11.22
C ALA A 35 -1.49 4.19 11.69
N ILE A 36 -2.04 2.98 11.68
CA ILE A 36 -3.29 2.63 12.36
C ILE A 36 -2.89 2.04 13.72
N LEU A 37 -3.03 2.84 14.77
CA LEU A 37 -2.54 2.54 16.11
C LEU A 37 -3.69 2.18 17.06
N GLY A 38 -3.48 1.24 17.96
CA GLY A 38 -4.45 0.87 18.99
C GLY A 38 -4.13 -0.44 19.69
N LYS A 39 -4.83 -0.75 20.75
CA LYS A 39 -4.66 -1.99 21.51
C LYS A 39 -5.08 -3.22 20.69
N SER A 40 -4.63 -4.41 21.11
CA SER A 40 -5.13 -5.66 20.54
C SER A 40 -6.66 -5.73 20.66
N GLY A 41 -7.33 -6.18 19.59
CA GLY A 41 -8.79 -6.27 19.53
C GLY A 41 -9.54 -4.96 19.27
N SER A 42 -8.85 -3.82 19.07
CA SER A 42 -9.52 -2.53 18.81
C SER A 42 -10.11 -2.38 17.41
N GLY A 43 -9.88 -3.33 16.48
CA GLY A 43 -10.40 -3.28 15.11
C GLY A 43 -9.38 -2.91 14.03
N LYS A 44 -8.10 -2.70 14.35
CA LYS A 44 -7.04 -2.26 13.41
C LYS A 44 -6.89 -3.15 12.17
N SER A 45 -6.63 -4.45 12.37
CA SER A 45 -6.48 -5.41 11.26
C SER A 45 -7.79 -5.56 10.49
N THR A 46 -8.94 -5.47 11.19
CA THR A 46 -10.26 -5.46 10.52
C THR A 46 -10.42 -4.25 9.61
N LEU A 47 -9.96 -3.06 10.03
CA LEU A 47 -9.96 -1.87 9.20
C LEU A 47 -9.05 -2.03 7.99
N MET A 48 -7.84 -2.53 8.19
CA MET A 48 -6.91 -2.82 7.08
C MET A 48 -7.53 -3.83 6.09
N HIS A 49 -8.16 -4.90 6.57
CA HIS A 49 -8.83 -5.87 5.72
C HIS A 49 -10.02 -5.28 4.95
N ALA A 50 -10.78 -4.36 5.58
CA ALA A 50 -11.86 -3.66 4.90
C ALA A 50 -11.34 -2.70 3.82
N ILE A 51 -10.31 -1.90 4.13
CA ILE A 51 -9.68 -0.96 3.18
C ILE A 51 -9.07 -1.70 1.98
N SER A 52 -8.50 -2.87 2.20
CA SER A 52 -7.86 -3.67 1.14
C SER A 52 -8.84 -4.59 0.39
N GLY A 53 -10.11 -4.65 0.80
CA GLY A 53 -11.10 -5.56 0.22
C GLY A 53 -10.82 -7.05 0.50
N LEU A 54 -9.96 -7.36 1.49
CA LEU A 54 -9.74 -8.74 1.96
C LEU A 54 -10.97 -9.28 2.71
N ASP A 55 -11.63 -8.41 3.48
CA ASP A 55 -12.86 -8.78 4.18
C ASP A 55 -13.92 -7.66 4.02
N LYS A 56 -15.03 -7.98 3.36
CA LYS A 56 -16.08 -7.01 3.09
C LYS A 56 -16.83 -6.60 4.36
N PRO A 57 -16.95 -5.30 4.64
CA PRO A 57 -17.84 -4.80 5.69
C PRO A 57 -19.30 -4.96 5.31
N GLN A 58 -20.19 -4.89 6.30
CA GLN A 58 -21.63 -4.96 6.06
C GLN A 58 -22.20 -3.62 5.57
N LYS A 59 -21.54 -2.50 5.92
CA LYS A 59 -21.94 -1.15 5.50
C LYS A 59 -20.70 -0.32 5.14
N GLY A 60 -20.93 0.70 4.34
CA GLY A 60 -19.95 1.68 3.92
C GLY A 60 -19.34 1.39 2.56
N GLU A 61 -18.43 2.25 2.15
CA GLU A 61 -17.77 2.23 0.84
C GLU A 61 -16.27 2.45 1.00
N VAL A 62 -15.48 1.87 0.10
CA VAL A 62 -14.03 2.09 0.04
C VAL A 62 -13.65 2.39 -1.40
N PHE A 63 -13.20 3.62 -1.63
CA PHE A 63 -12.70 4.04 -2.93
C PHE A 63 -11.17 4.02 -2.92
N VAL A 64 -10.57 3.45 -3.94
CA VAL A 64 -9.14 3.51 -4.21
C VAL A 64 -8.96 4.06 -5.62
N ASP A 65 -8.32 5.21 -5.74
CA ASP A 65 -8.18 5.95 -7.01
C ASP A 65 -9.54 6.21 -7.70
N GLY A 66 -10.60 6.44 -6.90
CA GLY A 66 -11.96 6.68 -7.38
C GLY A 66 -12.78 5.43 -7.72
N GLU A 67 -12.21 4.22 -7.60
CA GLU A 67 -12.90 2.96 -7.83
C GLU A 67 -13.42 2.35 -6.51
N ASP A 68 -14.72 2.10 -6.40
CA ASP A 68 -15.31 1.42 -5.22
C ASP A 68 -14.96 -0.08 -5.25
N ILE A 69 -13.90 -0.45 -4.51
CA ILE A 69 -13.39 -1.81 -4.48
C ILE A 69 -14.32 -2.81 -3.81
N LEU A 70 -15.28 -2.35 -2.99
CA LEU A 70 -16.23 -3.23 -2.33
C LEU A 70 -17.38 -3.64 -3.27
N ARG A 71 -17.63 -2.88 -4.35
CA ARG A 71 -18.63 -3.21 -5.39
C ARG A 71 -18.07 -4.07 -6.51
N LEU A 72 -16.76 -4.25 -6.56
CA LEU A 72 -16.15 -5.13 -7.55
C LEU A 72 -16.60 -6.58 -7.39
N LYS A 73 -16.67 -7.31 -8.51
CA LYS A 73 -16.82 -8.77 -8.49
C LYS A 73 -15.58 -9.43 -7.89
N PRO A 74 -15.68 -10.59 -7.22
CA PRO A 74 -14.56 -11.22 -6.52
C PRO A 74 -13.27 -11.31 -7.36
N ARG A 75 -13.35 -11.79 -8.60
CA ARG A 75 -12.18 -11.87 -9.50
C ARG A 75 -11.58 -10.50 -9.83
N ALA A 76 -12.41 -9.45 -9.95
CA ALA A 76 -11.91 -8.10 -10.21
C ALA A 76 -11.23 -7.53 -8.96
N THR A 77 -11.78 -7.78 -7.76
CA THR A 77 -11.15 -7.40 -6.48
C THR A 77 -9.80 -8.11 -6.31
N ASP A 78 -9.72 -9.42 -6.62
CA ASP A 78 -8.48 -10.19 -6.53
C ASP A 78 -7.41 -9.63 -7.49
N LYS A 79 -7.81 -9.33 -8.72
CA LYS A 79 -6.92 -8.72 -9.72
C LYS A 79 -6.45 -7.33 -9.26
N PHE A 80 -7.37 -6.50 -8.78
CA PHE A 80 -7.06 -5.15 -8.28
C PHE A 80 -6.03 -5.22 -7.15
N ARG A 81 -6.23 -6.11 -6.16
CA ARG A 81 -5.27 -6.33 -5.07
C ARG A 81 -3.92 -6.78 -5.58
N ALA A 82 -3.89 -7.77 -6.48
CA ALA A 82 -2.64 -8.30 -7.02
C ALA A 82 -1.81 -7.26 -7.80
N GLU A 83 -2.48 -6.32 -8.48
CA GLU A 83 -1.83 -5.29 -9.29
C GLU A 83 -1.44 -4.03 -8.49
N LYS A 84 -2.22 -3.66 -7.46
CA LYS A 84 -2.10 -2.36 -6.77
C LYS A 84 -1.57 -2.46 -5.35
N MET A 85 -1.70 -3.61 -4.69
CA MET A 85 -1.49 -3.74 -3.26
C MET A 85 -0.43 -4.79 -2.92
N GLY A 86 0.45 -4.48 -1.98
CA GLY A 86 1.36 -5.42 -1.35
C GLY A 86 0.96 -5.65 0.11
N PHE A 87 1.15 -6.87 0.60
CA PHE A 87 0.76 -7.25 1.97
C PHE A 87 1.93 -7.88 2.73
N ILE A 88 2.18 -7.36 3.92
CA ILE A 88 3.13 -7.86 4.90
C ILE A 88 2.35 -8.14 6.18
N PHE A 89 2.42 -9.36 6.68
CA PHE A 89 1.69 -9.79 7.87
C PHE A 89 2.67 -10.14 8.99
N GLN A 90 2.19 -10.11 10.22
CA GLN A 90 2.92 -10.55 11.42
C GLN A 90 3.38 -12.01 11.31
N SER A 91 2.52 -12.89 10.79
CA SER A 91 2.91 -14.25 10.40
C SER A 91 3.39 -14.19 8.95
N PHE A 92 4.61 -14.56 8.70
CA PHE A 92 5.33 -14.36 7.42
C PHE A 92 4.60 -14.91 6.18
N PHE A 93 3.76 -15.95 6.37
CA PHE A 93 3.02 -16.66 5.31
C PHE A 93 3.88 -17.03 4.09
N VAL A 94 5.13 -17.44 4.33
CA VAL A 94 6.01 -17.93 3.29
C VAL A 94 5.86 -19.44 3.11
N GLU A 95 5.91 -19.90 1.88
CA GLU A 95 5.86 -21.33 1.54
C GLU A 95 7.19 -22.00 1.89
N GLY A 96 7.22 -22.69 3.05
CA GLY A 96 8.46 -23.24 3.61
C GLY A 96 9.17 -24.24 2.71
N GLY A 97 8.43 -25.01 1.91
CA GLY A 97 8.96 -25.99 0.95
C GLY A 97 9.58 -25.37 -0.29
N GLU A 98 9.20 -24.14 -0.61
CA GLU A 98 9.62 -23.43 -1.80
C GLU A 98 10.88 -22.60 -1.58
N THR A 99 11.58 -22.28 -2.67
CA THR A 99 12.75 -21.40 -2.64
C THR A 99 12.34 -19.94 -2.40
N CYS A 100 13.29 -19.09 -1.99
CA CYS A 100 13.07 -17.63 -1.93
C CYS A 100 12.62 -17.10 -3.30
N TYR A 101 13.23 -17.58 -4.38
CA TYR A 101 12.85 -17.21 -5.75
C TYR A 101 11.37 -17.51 -6.04
N ASN A 102 10.91 -18.72 -5.74
CA ASN A 102 9.53 -19.14 -5.99
C ASN A 102 8.54 -18.41 -5.10
N ASN A 103 8.87 -18.17 -3.82
CA ASN A 103 8.04 -17.38 -2.93
C ASN A 103 7.77 -15.96 -3.46
N VAL A 104 8.81 -15.29 -3.96
CA VAL A 104 8.66 -13.95 -4.57
C VAL A 104 7.96 -14.04 -5.93
N GLY A 105 8.26 -15.08 -6.71
CA GLY A 105 7.67 -15.30 -8.04
C GLY A 105 6.15 -15.47 -8.01
N LEU A 106 5.60 -16.01 -6.91
CA LEU A 106 4.16 -16.24 -6.77
C LEU A 106 3.35 -14.94 -6.86
N SER A 107 3.80 -13.86 -6.21
CA SER A 107 3.10 -12.56 -6.28
C SER A 107 3.08 -11.99 -7.70
N LEU A 108 4.19 -12.11 -8.42
CA LEU A 108 4.30 -11.63 -9.80
C LEU A 108 3.43 -12.47 -10.76
N GLU A 109 3.29 -13.76 -10.49
CA GLU A 109 2.41 -14.63 -11.26
C GLU A 109 0.95 -14.26 -11.08
N THR A 110 0.54 -14.06 -9.84
CA THR A 110 -0.81 -13.65 -9.47
C THR A 110 -1.16 -12.27 -10.04
N ALA A 111 -0.21 -11.34 -10.05
CA ALA A 111 -0.35 -10.01 -10.66
C ALA A 111 -0.30 -10.04 -12.21
N GLY A 112 -0.13 -11.21 -12.83
CA GLY A 112 -0.09 -11.34 -14.28
C GLY A 112 1.16 -10.76 -14.94
N VAL A 113 2.24 -10.53 -14.18
CA VAL A 113 3.50 -9.99 -14.73
C VAL A 113 4.06 -10.96 -15.79
N PRO A 114 4.44 -10.47 -16.98
CA PRO A 114 4.99 -11.30 -18.05
C PRO A 114 6.22 -12.12 -17.60
N ARG A 115 6.29 -13.37 -18.00
CA ARG A 115 7.39 -14.29 -17.61
C ARG A 115 8.79 -13.72 -17.89
N SER A 116 8.94 -12.97 -18.98
CA SER A 116 10.20 -12.33 -19.37
C SER A 116 10.70 -11.28 -18.35
N GLN A 117 9.81 -10.66 -17.58
CA GLN A 117 10.15 -9.65 -16.60
C GLN A 117 10.33 -10.21 -15.18
N ARG A 118 9.76 -11.39 -14.88
CA ARG A 118 9.70 -11.93 -13.51
C ARG A 118 11.07 -12.14 -12.91
N LYS A 119 12.02 -12.73 -13.66
CA LYS A 119 13.37 -12.99 -13.14
C LYS A 119 14.04 -11.73 -12.62
N GLN A 120 14.06 -10.67 -13.42
CA GLN A 120 14.68 -9.41 -13.06
C GLN A 120 14.03 -8.79 -11.81
N ARG A 121 12.69 -8.79 -11.72
CA ARG A 121 11.96 -8.27 -10.58
C ARG A 121 12.18 -9.08 -9.30
N ILE A 122 12.21 -10.41 -9.40
CA ILE A 122 12.50 -11.31 -8.25
C ILE A 122 13.90 -11.03 -7.70
N GLU A 123 14.91 -10.99 -8.57
CA GLU A 123 16.30 -10.76 -8.17
C GLU A 123 16.47 -9.35 -7.56
N ALA A 124 15.80 -8.33 -8.12
CA ALA A 124 15.81 -6.98 -7.59
C ALA A 124 15.14 -6.91 -6.21
N ALA A 125 13.97 -7.55 -6.03
CA ALA A 125 13.26 -7.58 -4.75
C ALA A 125 14.06 -8.32 -3.66
N LEU A 126 14.66 -9.48 -3.98
CA LEU A 126 15.51 -10.20 -3.03
C LEU A 126 16.78 -9.41 -2.67
N LYS A 127 17.36 -8.69 -3.62
CA LYS A 127 18.50 -7.80 -3.36
C LYS A 127 18.10 -6.63 -2.46
N ALA A 128 16.93 -6.04 -2.66
CA ALA A 128 16.45 -4.91 -1.86
C ALA A 128 16.28 -5.26 -0.38
N VAL A 129 16.05 -6.53 -0.06
CA VAL A 129 15.87 -7.02 1.32
C VAL A 129 17.09 -7.79 1.85
N ASP A 130 18.24 -7.68 1.19
CA ASP A 130 19.50 -8.37 1.58
C ASP A 130 19.34 -9.90 1.68
N LEU A 131 18.72 -10.50 0.63
CA LEU A 131 18.59 -11.95 0.45
C LEU A 131 19.10 -12.42 -0.92
N ALA A 132 19.96 -11.64 -1.58
CA ALA A 132 20.50 -11.98 -2.88
C ALA A 132 21.32 -13.29 -2.90
N ASP A 133 21.98 -13.62 -1.78
CA ASP A 133 22.73 -14.86 -1.58
C ASP A 133 21.81 -16.07 -1.31
N LYS A 134 20.53 -15.84 -0.95
CA LYS A 134 19.55 -16.85 -0.54
C LYS A 134 18.53 -17.22 -1.63
N VAL A 135 18.71 -16.74 -2.88
CA VAL A 135 17.75 -16.94 -3.99
C VAL A 135 17.28 -18.40 -4.12
N LYS A 136 18.21 -19.37 -3.98
CA LYS A 136 17.94 -20.81 -4.10
C LYS A 136 17.64 -21.50 -2.76
N SER A 137 17.80 -20.82 -1.61
CA SER A 137 17.51 -21.37 -0.29
C SER A 137 16.01 -21.60 -0.13
N ARG A 138 15.62 -22.67 0.57
CA ARG A 138 14.22 -22.90 0.93
C ARG A 138 13.80 -21.99 2.07
N ALA A 139 12.56 -21.50 2.04
CA ALA A 139 12.07 -20.59 3.07
C ALA A 139 12.03 -21.20 4.47
N LYS A 140 11.86 -22.52 4.60
CA LYS A 140 11.92 -23.22 5.89
C LYS A 140 13.27 -23.09 6.59
N ASP A 141 14.37 -22.97 5.82
CA ASP A 141 15.74 -22.94 6.32
C ASP A 141 16.20 -21.52 6.71
N LEU A 142 15.34 -20.51 6.55
CA LEU A 142 15.58 -19.12 6.92
C LEU A 142 15.29 -18.87 8.40
N SER A 143 16.03 -17.91 9.00
CA SER A 143 15.68 -17.37 10.32
C SER A 143 14.37 -16.58 10.27
N GLY A 144 13.78 -16.23 11.44
CA GLY A 144 12.56 -15.43 11.52
C GLY A 144 12.68 -14.08 10.78
N GLY A 145 13.76 -13.34 11.04
CA GLY A 145 14.02 -12.07 10.36
C GLY A 145 14.24 -12.22 8.85
N GLN A 146 14.90 -13.31 8.41
CA GLN A 146 15.03 -13.61 6.97
C GLN A 146 13.69 -13.97 6.33
N LYS A 147 12.82 -14.70 7.03
CA LYS A 147 11.44 -14.99 6.56
C LYS A 147 10.62 -13.72 6.42
N GLN A 148 10.75 -12.78 7.36
CA GLN A 148 10.08 -11.49 7.25
C GLN A 148 10.61 -10.68 6.06
N ARG A 149 11.93 -10.62 5.88
CA ARG A 149 12.53 -9.98 4.70
C ARG A 149 12.06 -10.64 3.38
N LEU A 150 11.92 -11.96 3.37
CA LEU A 150 11.35 -12.66 2.21
C LEU A 150 9.89 -12.30 1.97
N ALA A 151 9.07 -12.18 3.02
CA ALA A 151 7.68 -11.73 2.90
C ALA A 151 7.58 -10.30 2.35
N ILE A 152 8.49 -9.40 2.77
CA ILE A 152 8.60 -8.04 2.23
C ILE A 152 9.01 -8.09 0.75
N ALA A 153 10.04 -8.86 0.38
CA ALA A 153 10.45 -9.02 -1.02
C ALA A 153 9.28 -9.46 -1.89
N ARG A 154 8.48 -10.43 -1.43
CA ARG A 154 7.27 -10.88 -2.12
C ARG A 154 6.24 -9.76 -2.27
N ALA A 155 6.04 -8.95 -1.23
CA ALA A 155 5.07 -7.87 -1.23
C ALA A 155 5.46 -6.74 -2.20
N ILE A 156 6.76 -6.41 -2.31
CA ILE A 156 7.25 -5.28 -3.12
C ILE A 156 7.65 -5.65 -4.55
N ALA A 157 7.78 -6.94 -4.89
CA ALA A 157 8.24 -7.40 -6.21
C ALA A 157 7.36 -6.91 -7.37
N GLY A 158 6.06 -6.74 -7.14
CA GLY A 158 5.10 -6.19 -8.08
C GLY A 158 5.14 -4.67 -8.21
N GLU A 159 5.94 -3.98 -7.40
CA GLU A 159 5.97 -2.51 -7.29
C GLU A 159 4.59 -1.93 -6.98
N PRO A 160 3.93 -2.39 -5.89
CA PRO A 160 2.58 -1.95 -5.56
C PRO A 160 2.54 -0.45 -5.22
N ALA A 161 1.44 0.21 -5.60
CA ALA A 161 1.19 1.60 -5.23
C ALA A 161 0.80 1.75 -3.75
N ILE A 162 0.27 0.68 -3.13
CA ILE A 162 -0.16 0.66 -1.73
C ILE A 162 0.48 -0.54 -1.03
N LEU A 163 1.14 -0.30 0.10
CA LEU A 163 1.77 -1.33 0.91
C LEU A 163 1.09 -1.38 2.29
N PHE A 164 0.47 -2.51 2.59
CA PHE A 164 -0.10 -2.79 3.90
C PHE A 164 0.87 -3.63 4.74
N ALA A 165 1.09 -3.23 5.99
CA ALA A 165 1.94 -3.92 6.94
C ALA A 165 1.20 -4.12 8.28
N ASP A 166 0.75 -5.34 8.56
CA ASP A 166 0.07 -5.70 9.81
C ASP A 166 1.08 -6.25 10.81
N GLU A 167 1.40 -5.48 11.85
CA GLU A 167 2.38 -5.80 12.89
C GLU A 167 3.71 -6.33 12.30
N PRO A 168 4.35 -5.60 11.38
CA PRO A 168 5.45 -6.13 10.56
C PRO A 168 6.69 -6.55 11.35
N THR A 169 6.82 -6.10 12.60
CA THR A 169 7.95 -6.36 13.48
C THR A 169 7.58 -7.11 14.77
N GLY A 170 6.29 -7.43 14.97
CA GLY A 170 5.76 -7.97 16.22
C GLY A 170 6.34 -9.32 16.67
N ASN A 171 7.03 -10.07 15.80
CA ASN A 171 7.65 -11.37 16.10
C ASN A 171 9.18 -11.34 16.00
N LEU A 172 9.80 -10.15 16.03
CA LEU A 172 11.23 -9.96 15.79
C LEU A 172 11.90 -9.31 16.99
N ASP A 173 13.22 -9.52 17.11
CA ASP A 173 14.04 -8.76 18.05
C ASP A 173 14.20 -7.31 17.60
N SER A 174 14.59 -6.43 18.52
CA SER A 174 14.67 -4.98 18.27
C SER A 174 15.64 -4.59 17.16
N ALA A 175 16.78 -5.29 17.02
CA ALA A 175 17.75 -5.00 15.98
C ALA A 175 17.21 -5.37 14.59
N THR A 176 16.56 -6.52 14.47
CA THR A 176 15.91 -6.96 13.24
C THR A 176 14.70 -6.06 12.91
N SER A 177 13.94 -5.63 13.93
CA SER A 177 12.80 -4.71 13.77
C SER A 177 13.22 -3.40 13.10
N ALA A 178 14.31 -2.78 13.60
CA ALA A 178 14.82 -1.54 13.02
C ALA A 178 15.17 -1.68 11.52
N VAL A 179 15.80 -2.80 11.13
CA VAL A 179 16.12 -3.09 9.73
C VAL A 179 14.85 -3.22 8.88
N ILE A 180 13.83 -3.91 9.40
CA ILE A 180 12.56 -4.09 8.68
C ILE A 180 11.82 -2.75 8.52
N GLU A 181 11.78 -1.94 9.55
CA GLU A 181 11.17 -0.62 9.51
C GLU A 181 11.86 0.27 8.47
N ASP A 182 13.19 0.33 8.48
CA ASP A 182 13.96 1.10 7.51
C ASP A 182 13.66 0.66 6.08
N LEU A 183 13.59 -0.64 5.80
CA LEU A 183 13.21 -1.18 4.49
C LEU A 183 11.82 -0.69 4.04
N LEU A 184 10.83 -0.67 4.93
CA LEU A 184 9.47 -0.22 4.61
C LEU A 184 9.44 1.27 4.24
N PHE A 185 10.06 2.12 5.06
CA PHE A 185 10.10 3.57 4.82
C PHE A 185 10.98 3.94 3.63
N GLU A 186 12.10 3.23 3.38
CA GLU A 186 12.90 3.42 2.17
C GLU A 186 12.11 3.05 0.91
N TYR A 187 11.37 1.93 0.94
CA TYR A 187 10.51 1.54 -0.17
C TYR A 187 9.45 2.62 -0.44
N GLN A 188 8.72 3.07 0.60
CA GLN A 188 7.70 4.11 0.50
C GLN A 188 8.25 5.37 -0.15
N LYS A 189 9.40 5.88 0.33
CA LYS A 189 10.03 7.09 -0.20
C LYS A 189 10.51 6.92 -1.64
N ARG A 190 11.15 5.79 -1.96
CA ARG A 190 11.74 5.54 -3.29
C ARG A 190 10.69 5.39 -4.37
N HIS A 191 9.56 4.76 -4.06
CA HIS A 191 8.50 4.44 -5.01
C HIS A 191 7.29 5.37 -4.89
N CYS A 192 7.30 6.35 -3.97
CA CYS A 192 6.14 7.18 -3.62
C CYS A 192 4.89 6.33 -3.32
N ALA A 193 5.08 5.15 -2.73
CA ALA A 193 4.00 4.24 -2.40
C ALA A 193 3.26 4.72 -1.14
N THR A 194 1.96 4.48 -1.07
CA THR A 194 1.19 4.69 0.16
C THR A 194 1.50 3.55 1.13
N LEU A 195 2.04 3.87 2.32
CA LEU A 195 2.38 2.88 3.34
C LEU A 195 1.39 2.95 4.49
N ILE A 196 0.67 1.85 4.74
CA ILE A 196 -0.28 1.72 5.85
C ILE A 196 0.23 0.67 6.81
N ILE A 197 0.61 1.11 8.01
CA ILE A 197 1.14 0.25 9.07
C ILE A 197 0.08 0.09 10.15
N VAL A 198 -0.31 -1.14 10.44
CA VAL A 198 -1.10 -1.49 11.62
C VAL A 198 -0.16 -1.91 12.72
N THR A 199 -0.22 -1.26 13.87
CA THR A 199 0.66 -1.57 14.99
C THR A 199 0.06 -1.16 16.33
N HIS A 200 0.62 -1.71 17.41
CA HIS A 200 0.42 -1.22 18.78
C HIS A 200 1.68 -0.51 19.31
N ASP A 201 2.75 -0.46 18.51
CA ASP A 201 4.02 0.19 18.84
C ASP A 201 3.94 1.69 18.54
N GLU A 202 4.04 2.51 19.58
CA GLU A 202 4.02 3.97 19.50
C GLU A 202 5.26 4.53 18.79
N ASP A 203 6.43 3.89 18.92
CA ASP A 203 7.66 4.40 18.34
C ASP A 203 7.70 4.15 16.83
N LEU A 204 7.23 2.99 16.39
CA LEU A 204 7.02 2.75 14.97
C LEU A 204 5.95 3.70 14.39
N ALA A 205 4.85 3.94 15.11
CA ALA A 205 3.80 4.85 14.67
C ALA A 205 4.29 6.29 14.48
N LYS A 206 5.18 6.78 15.37
CA LYS A 206 5.78 8.13 15.28
C LYS A 206 6.67 8.31 14.05
N ARG A 207 7.13 7.26 13.41
CA ARG A 207 7.88 7.32 12.15
C ARG A 207 7.00 7.64 10.95
N CYS A 208 5.68 7.41 11.06
CA CYS A 208 4.71 7.72 10.02
C CYS A 208 4.35 9.21 10.04
N GLU A 209 3.99 9.75 8.87
CA GLU A 209 3.54 11.14 8.71
C GLU A 209 2.19 11.40 9.40
N ARG A 210 1.39 10.33 9.60
CA ARG A 210 0.05 10.42 10.18
C ARG A 210 -0.24 9.23 11.07
N ILE A 211 -0.90 9.49 12.21
CA ILE A 211 -1.32 8.47 13.16
C ILE A 211 -2.85 8.54 13.31
N VAL A 212 -3.52 7.43 12.99
CA VAL A 212 -4.95 7.21 13.21
C VAL A 212 -5.12 6.24 14.37
N ARG A 213 -5.67 6.69 15.49
CA ARG A 213 -5.90 5.84 16.66
C ARG A 213 -7.27 5.21 16.60
N ILE A 214 -7.29 3.88 16.73
CA ILE A 214 -8.52 3.07 16.74
C ILE A 214 -8.73 2.53 18.15
N LYS A 215 -9.94 2.75 18.67
CA LYS A 215 -10.40 2.20 19.95
C LYS A 215 -11.84 1.74 19.83
N ASP A 216 -12.11 0.52 20.28
CA ASP A 216 -13.45 -0.08 20.29
C ASP A 216 -14.17 0.03 18.93
N GLY A 217 -13.42 -0.19 17.83
CA GLY A 217 -13.94 -0.14 16.47
C GLY A 217 -14.19 1.25 15.89
N ARG A 218 -13.82 2.32 16.58
CA ARG A 218 -14.00 3.73 16.15
C ARG A 218 -12.68 4.46 16.03
N VAL A 219 -12.63 5.49 15.22
CA VAL A 219 -11.51 6.45 15.21
C VAL A 219 -11.61 7.31 16.48
N GLU A 220 -10.62 7.17 17.39
CA GLU A 220 -10.52 7.94 18.61
C GLU A 220 -9.83 9.29 18.35
N SER A 221 -8.75 9.28 17.58
CA SER A 221 -8.04 10.49 17.14
C SER A 221 -7.35 10.27 15.79
N ASP A 222 -7.09 11.37 15.11
CA ASP A 222 -6.42 11.42 13.81
C ASP A 222 -5.51 12.65 13.77
N SER A 223 -4.20 12.46 13.71
CA SER A 223 -3.23 13.55 13.77
C SER A 223 -3.38 14.56 12.63
N ALA A 224 -3.86 14.13 11.46
CA ALA A 224 -4.15 15.06 10.36
C ALA A 224 -5.31 16.02 10.70
N ILE A 225 -6.33 15.55 11.42
CA ILE A 225 -7.47 16.38 11.89
C ILE A 225 -6.99 17.28 13.02
N GLU A 226 -6.21 16.76 13.98
CA GLU A 226 -5.66 17.53 15.09
C GLU A 226 -4.77 18.68 14.60
N ASP A 227 -3.90 18.42 13.62
CA ASP A 227 -3.06 19.44 12.98
C ASP A 227 -3.90 20.48 12.23
N ALA A 228 -4.93 20.06 11.49
CA ALA A 228 -5.84 20.98 10.80
C ALA A 228 -6.59 21.89 11.80
N ILE A 229 -7.05 21.34 12.93
CA ILE A 229 -7.70 22.11 14.01
C ILE A 229 -6.70 23.10 14.62
N ARG A 230 -5.48 22.66 14.94
CA ARG A 230 -4.43 23.51 15.51
C ARG A 230 -4.07 24.68 14.59
N ILE A 231 -3.95 24.42 13.28
CA ILE A 231 -3.70 25.46 12.27
C ILE A 231 -4.87 26.45 12.20
N ALA A 232 -6.12 25.95 12.21
CA ALA A 232 -7.31 26.80 12.20
C ALA A 232 -7.40 27.69 13.44
N GLN A 233 -7.14 27.14 14.63
CA GLN A 233 -7.10 27.88 15.88
C GLN A 233 -5.97 28.91 15.91
N GLY A 234 -4.76 28.57 15.43
CA GLY A 234 -3.63 29.47 15.29
C GLY A 234 -3.92 30.66 14.36
N LYS A 235 -4.65 30.44 13.27
CA LYS A 235 -5.11 31.52 12.38
C LYS A 235 -6.15 32.43 13.04
N MET A 236 -7.01 31.88 13.90
CA MET A 236 -7.98 32.68 14.66
C MET A 236 -7.28 33.57 15.72
N VAL A 237 -6.22 33.08 16.37
CA VAL A 237 -5.42 33.87 17.31
C VAL A 237 -4.61 34.95 16.61
N ALA A 238 -4.06 34.68 15.43
CA ALA A 238 -3.29 35.64 14.65
C ALA A 238 -4.14 36.75 14.02
N SER A 239 -5.45 36.55 13.84
CA SER A 239 -6.37 37.59 13.35
C SER A 239 -6.83 38.58 14.43
N GLY A 240 -6.56 38.26 15.70
CA GLY A 240 -6.95 39.09 16.86
C GLY A 240 -5.85 40.02 17.43
N ALA A 241 -4.61 39.95 16.96
CA ALA A 241 -3.50 40.76 17.47
C ALA A 241 -2.92 41.66 16.35
N HIS A 242 -3.01 42.96 16.56
CA HIS A 242 -2.55 44.06 15.72
C HIS A 242 -1.24 43.86 14.91
N ARG A 243 -1.36 44.18 13.61
CA ARG A 243 -0.43 44.90 12.74
C ARG A 243 1.00 45.13 13.27
N HIS A 244 1.97 44.39 12.73
CA HIS A 244 3.20 44.97 12.20
C HIS A 244 3.77 44.02 11.15
N ALA A 245 4.08 44.59 9.99
CA ALA A 245 4.51 43.90 8.80
C ALA A 245 5.89 43.28 8.95
N ALA A 246 5.99 42.01 8.56
CA ALA A 246 7.26 41.47 8.07
C ALA A 246 6.95 40.72 6.76
N THR A 247 7.33 41.38 5.66
CA THR A 247 7.25 40.82 4.30
C THR A 247 8.23 39.65 4.20
N VAL A 248 7.70 38.44 4.15
CA VAL A 248 8.53 37.27 3.77
C VAL A 248 8.32 37.09 2.26
N THR A 249 9.36 37.46 1.51
CA THR A 249 9.44 37.21 0.06
C THR A 249 9.62 35.72 -0.16
N ILE A 250 8.56 35.05 -0.61
CA ILE A 250 8.65 33.67 -1.12
C ILE A 250 9.13 33.78 -2.56
N ALA A 251 10.37 33.33 -2.81
CA ALA A 251 10.90 33.20 -4.15
C ALA A 251 10.05 32.16 -4.93
N ALA A 252 9.48 32.60 -6.02
CA ALA A 252 8.69 31.77 -6.93
C ALA A 252 9.58 30.67 -7.52
N ALA A 253 9.20 29.42 -7.28
CA ALA A 253 9.78 28.29 -7.98
C ALA A 253 9.37 28.33 -9.46
N ALA A 254 10.34 28.15 -10.36
CA ALA A 254 10.14 28.14 -11.80
C ALA A 254 9.17 27.00 -12.23
N PRO A 255 8.33 27.22 -13.25
CA PRO A 255 7.40 26.21 -13.73
C PRO A 255 8.14 25.06 -14.42
N LEU A 256 7.68 23.84 -14.14
CA LEU A 256 8.13 22.61 -14.78
C LEU A 256 7.78 22.63 -16.29
N PRO A 257 8.62 22.07 -17.18
CA PRO A 257 8.36 22.05 -18.61
C PRO A 257 7.18 21.12 -18.96
N GLU A 258 6.31 21.60 -19.84
CA GLU A 258 5.14 20.86 -20.33
C GLU A 258 5.52 19.57 -21.07
N PRO A 259 4.68 18.50 -20.96
CA PRO A 259 4.91 17.24 -21.66
C PRO A 259 4.72 17.43 -23.18
N LYS A 260 5.73 17.01 -23.96
CA LYS A 260 5.71 17.04 -25.42
C LYS A 260 4.58 16.16 -25.98
N LYS A 261 3.69 16.74 -26.79
CA LYS A 261 2.63 16.04 -27.53
C LYS A 261 3.21 14.95 -28.44
N PRO A 262 2.53 13.80 -28.58
CA PRO A 262 2.99 12.72 -29.46
C PRO A 262 2.90 13.14 -30.94
N ARG A 263 3.97 12.89 -31.68
CA ARG A 263 4.12 13.16 -33.11
C ARG A 263 3.15 12.28 -33.91
N ARG A 264 2.22 12.91 -34.61
CA ARG A 264 1.33 12.26 -35.61
C ARG A 264 2.17 11.56 -36.68
N GLN A 265 2.10 10.24 -36.73
CA GLN A 265 2.62 9.48 -37.88
C GLN A 265 1.64 9.61 -39.05
N THR A 266 2.11 10.23 -40.13
CA THR A 266 1.45 10.29 -41.43
C THR A 266 1.42 8.89 -42.04
N LYS A 267 0.22 8.38 -42.30
CA LYS A 267 -0.01 7.18 -43.11
C LYS A 267 0.41 7.46 -44.56
N GLN A 268 1.47 6.81 -45.02
CA GLN A 268 1.73 6.66 -46.44
C GLN A 268 0.92 5.48 -46.98
N SER A 269 0.00 5.78 -47.82
CA SER A 269 -0.73 4.84 -48.71
C SER A 269 0.25 4.11 -49.63
N ARG A 270 0.30 2.80 -49.59
CA ARG A 270 0.86 2.00 -50.70
C ARG A 270 -0.28 1.25 -51.35
N THR A 271 -0.55 1.69 -52.53
CA THR A 271 -1.44 1.13 -53.55
C THR A 271 -0.99 -0.29 -53.96
N THR A 272 -1.97 -1.11 -54.03
CA THR A 272 -2.14 -2.38 -54.71
C THR A 272 -1.38 -2.57 -56.03
N LYS A 273 -0.80 -3.75 -56.23
CA LYS A 273 -0.78 -4.45 -57.49
C LYS A 273 -1.12 -5.92 -57.29
N ALA A 274 -2.27 -6.25 -57.82
CA ALA A 274 -2.71 -7.63 -58.03
C ALA A 274 -1.89 -8.27 -59.14
N THR A 275 -1.50 -9.51 -58.96
CA THR A 275 -1.17 -10.40 -60.09
C THR A 275 -1.73 -11.80 -59.79
N LYS A 276 -2.67 -12.13 -60.60
CA LYS A 276 -3.28 -13.40 -60.89
C LYS A 276 -2.19 -14.42 -61.32
N LYS A 277 -2.18 -15.62 -60.76
CA LYS A 277 -1.77 -16.82 -61.53
C LYS A 277 -2.47 -18.04 -60.97
N GLU A 278 -3.15 -18.60 -61.90
CA GLU A 278 -3.91 -19.84 -61.95
C GLU A 278 -3.10 -21.10 -61.60
N ALA A 279 -3.80 -22.03 -60.99
CA ALA A 279 -4.05 -23.41 -61.37
C ALA A 279 -2.91 -24.43 -61.56
N LYS A 280 -3.22 -25.59 -61.01
CA LYS A 280 -2.84 -26.98 -61.34
C LYS A 280 -1.82 -27.64 -60.36
N LYS A 281 -2.24 -28.48 -59.56
CA LYS A 281 -2.55 -29.91 -59.59
C LYS A 281 -3.05 -30.36 -58.19
#